data_44ca72f32f5e390463ef87109c1d5b8a
#
_entry.id   44ca72f32f5e390463ef87109c1d5b8a
#
_cell.length_a   1.000
_cell.length_b   1.000
_cell.length_c   1.000
_cell.angle_alpha   90.00
_cell.angle_beta   90.00
_cell.angle_gamma   90.00
#
_symmetry.space_group_name_H-M   'P 1'
#
loop_
_entity.id
_entity.type
_entity.pdbx_description
1 polymer ?
#
loop_
_entity_poly.entity_id
_entity_poly.type
_entity_poly.pdbx_seq_one_letter_code
_entity_poly.pdbx_strand_id
1 'polypeptide(L)'
;MTTMLPRIRFRRCGAQHVQRIALLAVALWACLAEARTAANPLGGVVSIADGGSFTIIRQSAVYSGSKGVSVLAGDFIETAPGALVVIGLTGGSLLGIGPSSQVYILQRAEIPTLVVLRGWVKADVRGSAAVPALRVIGTRLGTQSQRAVVLLHAGDDRDALFDEQGSATLLLREDTATRTDKLTQPNQFCVRADREGVEIQQRPSADFLAALPTAFRDSLPEQEMAQSQRPLEARQVRDVTYADIQPWLTLPRDWRSGFVARFRGRLKDPAFFAAMDAHLSQLPDWVLILHPPPPPDEEEPPAAQRSAEATPH
;
A
#
# COMPACT_ATOMS: atom_id res chain seq x y z
N MET A 1 -85.68 30.16 -1.25
CA MET A 1 -85.04 28.88 -1.12
C MET A 1 -83.50 29.12 -1.24
N THR A 2 -82.83 29.23 -0.11
CA THR A 2 -81.47 29.64 -0.04
C THR A 2 -80.63 28.40 0.35
N THR A 3 -79.83 27.94 -0.58
CA THR A 3 -78.99 26.72 -0.37
C THR A 3 -77.65 27.12 0.20
N MET A 4 -77.37 26.73 1.46
CA MET A 4 -76.05 26.88 2.13
C MET A 4 -75.09 25.78 1.66
N LEU A 5 -73.89 26.16 1.19
CA LEU A 5 -72.79 25.28 0.89
C LEU A 5 -71.82 25.16 2.17
N PRO A 6 -71.38 23.99 2.53
CA PRO A 6 -70.50 23.83 3.66
C PRO A 6 -69.06 24.20 3.30
N ARG A 7 -68.40 24.98 4.15
CA ARG A 7 -67.00 25.33 4.10
C ARG A 7 -66.12 24.13 4.61
N ILE A 8 -65.37 23.50 3.70
CA ILE A 8 -64.36 22.50 4.06
C ILE A 8 -63.10 23.21 4.60
N ARG A 9 -62.80 22.98 5.87
CA ARG A 9 -61.55 23.42 6.50
C ARG A 9 -60.44 22.41 6.17
N PHE A 10 -59.51 22.77 5.29
CA PHE A 10 -58.28 22.02 5.11
C PHE A 10 -57.38 22.18 6.38
N ARG A 11 -57.20 21.07 7.11
CA ARG A 11 -56.23 20.97 8.19
C ARG A 11 -54.81 20.99 7.61
N ARG A 12 -54.03 22.01 7.89
CA ARG A 12 -52.58 22.06 7.66
C ARG A 12 -51.90 21.10 8.63
N CYS A 13 -51.78 19.83 8.29
CA CYS A 13 -51.08 18.84 9.09
C CYS A 13 -50.23 17.92 8.19
N GLY A 14 -49.28 18.48 7.43
CA GLY A 14 -48.43 17.70 6.50
C GLY A 14 -47.00 18.15 6.36
N ALA A 15 -46.69 19.40 6.69
CA ALA A 15 -45.36 19.95 6.40
C ALA A 15 -44.24 19.41 7.31
N GLN A 16 -44.54 19.08 8.56
CA GLN A 16 -43.53 18.61 9.51
C GLN A 16 -43.13 17.13 9.30
N HIS A 17 -44.03 16.29 8.79
CA HIS A 17 -43.69 14.89 8.51
C HIS A 17 -42.86 14.72 7.25
N VAL A 18 -43.11 15.52 6.20
CA VAL A 18 -42.33 15.51 4.97
C VAL A 18 -40.87 15.95 5.23
N GLN A 19 -40.68 16.98 6.07
CA GLN A 19 -39.35 17.48 6.44
C GLN A 19 -38.53 16.47 7.26
N ARG A 20 -39.21 15.71 8.15
CA ARG A 20 -38.53 14.64 8.94
C ARG A 20 -38.15 13.44 8.09
N ILE A 21 -38.94 13.05 7.12
CA ILE A 21 -38.64 11.96 6.18
C ILE A 21 -37.47 12.36 5.26
N ALA A 22 -37.45 13.60 4.77
CA ALA A 22 -36.33 14.10 3.94
C ALA A 22 -35.01 14.14 4.69
N LEU A 23 -34.99 14.56 5.97
CA LEU A 23 -33.78 14.56 6.81
C LEU A 23 -33.29 13.15 7.13
N LEU A 24 -34.18 12.18 7.35
CA LEU A 24 -33.82 10.79 7.56
C LEU A 24 -33.25 10.14 6.29
N ALA A 25 -33.79 10.46 5.13
CA ALA A 25 -33.27 9.97 3.85
C ALA A 25 -31.88 10.51 3.52
N VAL A 26 -31.61 11.79 3.83
CA VAL A 26 -30.28 12.40 3.64
C VAL A 26 -29.27 11.82 4.61
N ALA A 27 -29.64 11.58 5.87
CA ALA A 27 -28.76 10.94 6.86
C ALA A 27 -28.44 9.47 6.49
N LEU A 28 -29.42 8.73 5.96
CA LEU A 28 -29.20 7.35 5.48
C LEU A 28 -28.30 7.31 4.24
N TRP A 29 -28.43 8.30 3.34
CA TRP A 29 -27.57 8.45 2.17
C TRP A 29 -26.14 8.82 2.54
N ALA A 30 -25.94 9.67 3.54
CA ALA A 30 -24.61 10.01 4.06
C ALA A 30 -23.92 8.79 4.70
N CYS A 31 -24.60 7.99 5.51
CA CYS A 31 -24.08 6.75 6.06
C CYS A 31 -23.76 5.69 5.00
N LEU A 32 -24.53 5.62 3.91
CA LEU A 32 -24.27 4.71 2.79
C LEU A 32 -23.11 5.18 1.89
N ALA A 33 -22.84 6.49 1.84
CA ALA A 33 -21.72 7.05 1.11
C ALA A 33 -20.39 6.80 1.83
N GLU A 34 -20.34 6.86 3.16
CA GLU A 34 -19.14 6.52 3.94
C GLU A 34 -18.79 5.02 3.91
N ALA A 35 -19.78 4.14 3.75
CA ALA A 35 -19.54 2.70 3.62
C ALA A 35 -18.92 2.28 2.27
N ARG A 36 -18.83 3.18 1.28
CA ARG A 36 -18.33 2.88 -0.07
C ARG A 36 -16.84 3.15 -0.28
N THR A 37 -16.13 3.67 0.70
CA THR A 37 -14.69 3.98 0.59
C THR A 37 -13.80 3.19 1.55
N ALA A 38 -14.29 2.11 2.13
CA ALA A 38 -13.38 1.15 2.75
C ALA A 38 -12.62 0.42 1.63
N ALA A 39 -11.54 1.04 1.13
CA ALA A 39 -10.50 0.29 0.46
C ALA A 39 -10.21 -0.91 1.38
N ASN A 40 -10.37 -2.12 0.86
CA ASN A 40 -10.15 -3.34 1.65
C ASN A 40 -8.63 -3.48 1.82
N PRO A 41 -8.04 -2.98 2.92
CA PRO A 41 -6.60 -2.92 3.05
C PRO A 41 -6.08 -4.35 3.09
N LEU A 42 -5.03 -4.64 2.34
CA LEU A 42 -4.31 -5.90 2.49
C LEU A 42 -3.81 -5.98 3.92
N GLY A 43 -4.28 -6.97 4.63
CA GLY A 43 -3.87 -7.26 6.00
C GLY A 43 -3.95 -8.74 6.27
N GLY A 44 -3.21 -9.18 7.27
CA GLY A 44 -3.16 -10.59 7.61
C GLY A 44 -2.47 -10.81 8.94
N VAL A 45 -2.24 -12.07 9.23
CA VAL A 45 -1.52 -12.50 10.44
C VAL A 45 -0.41 -13.46 10.04
N VAL A 46 0.77 -13.26 10.61
CA VAL A 46 1.90 -14.16 10.40
C VAL A 46 1.57 -15.53 10.99
N SER A 47 1.36 -16.52 10.12
CA SER A 47 1.09 -17.91 10.52
C SER A 47 2.38 -18.70 10.74
N ILE A 48 3.43 -18.38 9.99
CA ILE A 48 4.75 -19.03 10.11
C ILE A 48 5.83 -17.95 10.07
N ALA A 49 6.82 -18.11 10.94
CA ALA A 49 8.08 -17.37 10.94
C ALA A 49 9.18 -18.36 11.29
N ASP A 50 10.01 -18.73 10.31
CA ASP A 50 11.02 -19.79 10.44
C ASP A 50 12.30 -19.42 9.69
N GLY A 51 13.40 -20.12 9.99
CA GLY A 51 14.69 -20.03 9.30
C GLY A 51 15.46 -18.72 9.50
N GLY A 52 14.92 -17.74 10.20
CA GLY A 52 15.56 -16.45 10.44
C GLY A 52 14.64 -15.39 11.00
N SER A 53 15.21 -14.21 11.28
CA SER A 53 14.43 -13.06 11.74
C SER A 53 13.81 -12.29 10.59
N PHE A 54 12.76 -11.53 10.91
CA PHE A 54 12.21 -10.51 10.02
C PHE A 54 11.81 -9.27 10.83
N THR A 55 11.78 -8.15 10.16
CA THR A 55 11.37 -6.87 10.74
C THR A 55 10.19 -6.29 9.99
N ILE A 56 9.42 -5.48 10.70
CA ILE A 56 8.30 -4.71 10.14
C ILE A 56 8.61 -3.24 10.40
N ILE A 57 8.62 -2.41 9.35
CA ILE A 57 8.60 -0.96 9.52
C ILE A 57 7.17 -0.50 9.44
N ARG A 58 6.66 -0.03 10.57
CA ARG A 58 5.30 0.50 10.71
C ARG A 58 5.36 1.93 11.19
N GLN A 59 4.65 2.84 10.52
CA GLN A 59 4.80 4.27 10.75
C GLN A 59 6.29 4.68 10.61
N SER A 60 6.88 5.24 11.64
CA SER A 60 8.28 5.66 11.70
C SER A 60 9.14 4.82 12.65
N ALA A 61 8.73 3.60 12.95
CA ALA A 61 9.43 2.71 13.86
C ALA A 61 9.65 1.31 13.26
N VAL A 62 10.70 0.64 13.72
CA VAL A 62 11.06 -0.74 13.39
C VAL A 62 10.57 -1.66 14.48
N TYR A 63 9.89 -2.71 14.09
CA TYR A 63 9.32 -3.73 14.97
C TYR A 63 9.96 -5.09 14.68
N SER A 64 10.08 -5.90 15.72
CA SER A 64 10.44 -7.30 15.58
C SER A 64 9.25 -8.11 15.12
N GLY A 65 9.41 -8.85 14.03
CA GLY A 65 8.39 -9.77 13.55
C GLY A 65 8.44 -11.11 14.28
N SER A 66 7.28 -11.72 14.44
CA SER A 66 7.10 -13.08 14.98
C SER A 66 5.80 -13.69 14.53
N LYS A 67 5.67 -15.01 14.69
CA LYS A 67 4.40 -15.70 14.49
C LYS A 67 3.30 -15.08 15.35
N GLY A 68 2.11 -14.93 14.78
CA GLY A 68 0.94 -14.34 15.43
C GLY A 68 0.82 -12.82 15.29
N VAL A 69 1.87 -12.12 14.83
CA VAL A 69 1.83 -10.67 14.63
C VAL A 69 0.94 -10.31 13.45
N SER A 70 0.14 -9.26 13.62
CA SER A 70 -0.62 -8.66 12.52
C SER A 70 0.30 -7.94 11.54
N VAL A 71 -0.01 -8.08 10.26
CA VAL A 71 0.58 -7.31 9.17
C VAL A 71 -0.51 -6.43 8.57
N LEU A 72 -0.18 -5.16 8.34
CA LEU A 72 -1.15 -4.12 7.98
C LEU A 72 -0.75 -3.41 6.68
N ALA A 73 -1.72 -2.81 6.03
CA ALA A 73 -1.44 -1.89 4.94
C ALA A 73 -0.54 -0.74 5.41
N GLY A 74 0.49 -0.45 4.63
CA GLY A 74 1.53 0.50 4.98
C GLY A 74 2.77 -0.12 5.63
N ASP A 75 2.77 -1.41 5.96
CA ASP A 75 3.95 -2.06 6.51
C ASP A 75 4.98 -2.36 5.42
N PHE A 76 6.26 -2.10 5.72
CA PHE A 76 7.38 -2.71 5.02
C PHE A 76 7.84 -3.92 5.81
N ILE A 77 8.14 -5.00 5.13
CA ILE A 77 8.62 -6.25 5.74
C ILE A 77 9.97 -6.58 5.11
N GLU A 78 10.95 -6.84 5.96
CA GLU A 78 12.28 -7.26 5.55
C GLU A 78 12.65 -8.57 6.24
N THR A 79 13.02 -9.56 5.43
CA THR A 79 13.41 -10.89 5.90
C THR A 79 14.92 -11.09 5.83
N ALA A 80 15.47 -11.71 6.86
CA ALA A 80 16.89 -12.11 6.90
C ALA A 80 17.19 -13.24 5.88
N PRO A 81 18.47 -13.48 5.56
CA PRO A 81 18.89 -14.67 4.83
C PRO A 81 18.38 -15.94 5.53
N GLY A 82 17.77 -16.86 4.77
CA GLY A 82 17.19 -18.09 5.30
C GLY A 82 15.79 -17.97 5.87
N ALA A 83 15.27 -16.78 6.13
CA ALA A 83 13.96 -16.58 6.72
C ALA A 83 12.81 -16.94 5.75
N LEU A 84 11.78 -17.57 6.30
CA LEU A 84 10.49 -17.77 5.67
C LEU A 84 9.40 -17.14 6.54
N VAL A 85 8.59 -16.28 5.96
CA VAL A 85 7.42 -15.70 6.61
C VAL A 85 6.18 -16.06 5.79
N VAL A 86 5.20 -16.72 6.40
CA VAL A 86 3.90 -16.98 5.78
C VAL A 86 2.85 -16.15 6.48
N ILE A 87 2.09 -15.41 5.71
CA ILE A 87 1.00 -14.54 6.18
C ILE A 87 -0.30 -15.11 5.67
N GLY A 88 -1.20 -15.45 6.60
CA GLY A 88 -2.59 -15.76 6.28
C GLY A 88 -3.35 -14.46 6.05
N LEU A 89 -3.88 -14.28 4.85
CA LEU A 89 -4.67 -13.11 4.48
C LEU A 89 -6.16 -13.35 4.74
N THR A 90 -6.91 -12.27 4.88
CA THR A 90 -8.37 -12.33 4.93
C THR A 90 -8.89 -12.99 3.65
N GLY A 91 -9.80 -13.95 3.80
CA GLY A 91 -10.34 -14.71 2.66
C GLY A 91 -9.58 -16.00 2.34
N GLY A 92 -8.61 -16.41 3.17
CA GLY A 92 -7.95 -17.71 3.09
C GLY A 92 -6.77 -17.77 2.13
N SER A 93 -6.42 -16.67 1.47
CA SER A 93 -5.21 -16.59 0.66
C SER A 93 -3.96 -16.61 1.55
N LEU A 94 -2.86 -17.16 1.03
CA LEU A 94 -1.58 -17.22 1.72
C LEU A 94 -0.53 -16.42 0.96
N LEU A 95 0.33 -15.75 1.71
CA LEU A 95 1.45 -15.00 1.17
C LEU A 95 2.74 -15.47 1.85
N GLY A 96 3.62 -16.13 1.10
CA GLY A 96 4.96 -16.51 1.52
C GLY A 96 5.97 -15.43 1.11
N ILE A 97 6.75 -14.95 2.06
CA ILE A 97 7.88 -14.04 1.84
C ILE A 97 9.15 -14.84 2.13
N GLY A 98 9.99 -14.99 1.12
CA GLY A 98 11.20 -15.81 1.18
C GLY A 98 12.40 -15.09 1.78
N PRO A 99 13.59 -15.72 1.70
CA PRO A 99 14.83 -15.17 2.24
C PRO A 99 15.23 -13.85 1.57
N SER A 100 15.91 -12.98 2.35
CA SER A 100 16.50 -11.73 1.86
C SER A 100 15.55 -10.86 1.04
N SER A 101 14.27 -10.86 1.41
CA SER A 101 13.21 -10.16 0.69
C SER A 101 12.86 -8.84 1.36
N GLN A 102 12.52 -7.87 0.52
CA GLN A 102 11.98 -6.57 0.94
C GLN A 102 10.64 -6.35 0.24
N VAL A 103 9.58 -6.25 1.02
CA VAL A 103 8.22 -6.07 0.49
C VAL A 103 7.50 -4.93 1.19
N TYR A 104 6.60 -4.29 0.47
CA TYR A 104 5.75 -3.21 0.98
C TYR A 104 4.30 -3.51 0.70
N ILE A 105 3.48 -3.50 1.72
CA ILE A 105 2.03 -3.59 1.58
C ILE A 105 1.50 -2.20 1.27
N LEU A 106 1.10 -1.97 0.04
CA LEU A 106 0.69 -0.65 -0.42
C LEU A 106 -0.52 -0.15 0.38
N GLN A 107 -0.37 1.03 1.00
CA GLN A 107 -1.36 1.54 1.95
C GLN A 107 -2.68 1.95 1.28
N ARG A 108 -2.60 2.49 0.06
CA ARG A 108 -3.75 3.00 -0.68
C ARG A 108 -3.75 2.38 -2.06
N ALA A 109 -4.57 1.37 -2.23
CA ALA A 109 -4.79 0.71 -3.50
C ALA A 109 -6.25 0.26 -3.58
N GLU A 110 -6.85 0.40 -4.74
CA GLU A 110 -8.19 -0.16 -5.01
C GLU A 110 -8.17 -1.69 -4.96
N ILE A 111 -7.08 -2.28 -5.42
CA ILE A 111 -6.81 -3.71 -5.33
C ILE A 111 -5.69 -3.91 -4.31
N PRO A 112 -5.87 -4.79 -3.31
CA PRO A 112 -4.82 -5.17 -2.38
C PRO A 112 -3.52 -5.46 -3.12
N THR A 113 -2.46 -4.73 -2.80
CA THR A 113 -1.22 -4.77 -3.57
C THR A 113 -0.02 -4.96 -2.66
N LEU A 114 0.80 -5.96 -2.99
CA LEU A 114 2.11 -6.19 -2.44
C LEU A 114 3.16 -5.73 -3.45
N VAL A 115 4.02 -4.81 -3.06
CA VAL A 115 5.18 -4.38 -3.83
C VAL A 115 6.39 -5.17 -3.34
N VAL A 116 7.11 -5.80 -4.25
CA VAL A 116 8.33 -6.57 -3.98
C VAL A 116 9.50 -5.79 -4.55
N LEU A 117 10.33 -5.21 -3.65
CA LEU A 117 11.49 -4.45 -4.07
C LEU A 117 12.62 -5.39 -4.48
N ARG A 118 12.82 -6.45 -3.69
CA ARG A 118 13.75 -7.54 -4.00
C ARG A 118 13.36 -8.83 -3.28
N GLY A 119 13.89 -9.96 -3.75
CA GLY A 119 13.75 -11.25 -3.12
C GLY A 119 12.57 -12.06 -3.67
N TRP A 120 12.03 -12.94 -2.86
CA TRP A 120 11.11 -13.98 -3.27
C TRP A 120 9.76 -13.84 -2.60
N VAL A 121 8.70 -13.94 -3.38
CA VAL A 121 7.32 -14.00 -2.89
C VAL A 121 6.58 -15.13 -3.60
N LYS A 122 5.87 -15.97 -2.82
CA LYS A 122 4.88 -16.93 -3.32
C LYS A 122 3.50 -16.51 -2.81
N ALA A 123 2.54 -16.34 -3.70
CA ALA A 123 1.17 -16.02 -3.35
C ALA A 123 0.24 -17.16 -3.78
N ASP A 124 -0.48 -17.74 -2.84
CA ASP A 124 -1.58 -18.66 -3.09
C ASP A 124 -2.89 -17.88 -2.91
N VAL A 125 -3.41 -17.39 -4.02
CA VAL A 125 -4.59 -16.50 -4.04
C VAL A 125 -5.84 -17.34 -4.20
N ARG A 126 -6.71 -17.28 -3.18
CA ARG A 126 -7.96 -18.06 -3.07
C ARG A 126 -9.17 -17.12 -3.11
N GLY A 127 -9.20 -16.25 -4.09
CA GLY A 127 -10.28 -15.29 -4.22
C GLY A 127 -11.59 -15.92 -4.66
N SER A 128 -12.65 -15.20 -4.40
CA SER A 128 -14.02 -15.44 -4.87
C SER A 128 -14.60 -14.14 -5.37
N ALA A 129 -15.84 -14.16 -5.89
CA ALA A 129 -16.53 -12.92 -6.27
C ALA A 129 -16.65 -11.90 -5.11
N ALA A 130 -16.62 -12.37 -3.87
CA ALA A 130 -16.70 -11.53 -2.66
C ALA A 130 -15.31 -11.15 -2.10
N VAL A 131 -14.23 -11.79 -2.57
CA VAL A 131 -12.85 -11.51 -2.11
C VAL A 131 -12.11 -10.82 -3.24
N PRO A 132 -11.52 -9.65 -3.01
CA PRO A 132 -10.83 -8.90 -4.05
C PRO A 132 -9.63 -9.68 -4.61
N ALA A 133 -9.28 -9.37 -5.85
CA ALA A 133 -8.05 -9.84 -6.44
C ALA A 133 -6.84 -9.37 -5.61
N LEU A 134 -5.77 -10.14 -5.62
CA LEU A 134 -4.47 -9.73 -5.07
C LEU A 134 -3.54 -9.35 -6.22
N ARG A 135 -2.82 -8.24 -6.04
CA ARG A 135 -1.75 -7.82 -6.91
C ARG A 135 -0.40 -8.01 -6.21
N VAL A 136 0.51 -8.71 -6.88
CA VAL A 136 1.91 -8.83 -6.45
C VAL A 136 2.77 -8.24 -7.56
N ILE A 137 3.54 -7.21 -7.27
CA ILE A 137 4.25 -6.46 -8.29
C ILE A 137 5.69 -6.19 -7.87
N GLY A 138 6.62 -6.56 -8.73
CA GLY A 138 8.04 -6.23 -8.64
C GLY A 138 8.36 -4.86 -9.23
N THR A 139 9.64 -4.60 -9.42
CA THR A 139 10.10 -3.33 -9.99
C THR A 139 9.88 -3.24 -11.50
N ARG A 140 9.79 -4.39 -12.21
CA ARG A 140 9.69 -4.49 -13.67
C ARG A 140 8.44 -5.17 -14.16
N LEU A 141 8.02 -6.23 -13.46
CA LEU A 141 6.80 -6.96 -13.78
C LEU A 141 6.06 -7.40 -12.51
N GLY A 142 4.84 -7.84 -12.68
CA GLY A 142 4.03 -8.37 -11.60
C GLY A 142 2.82 -9.08 -12.13
N THR A 143 1.89 -9.36 -11.23
CA THR A 143 0.67 -10.08 -11.56
C THR A 143 -0.50 -9.61 -10.72
N GLN A 144 -1.69 -9.81 -11.26
CA GLN A 144 -2.95 -9.66 -10.55
C GLN A 144 -3.80 -10.90 -10.79
N SER A 145 -4.25 -11.53 -9.71
CA SER A 145 -5.12 -12.71 -9.81
C SER A 145 -6.20 -12.73 -8.77
N GLN A 146 -7.27 -13.48 -9.06
CA GLN A 146 -8.30 -13.84 -8.08
C GLN A 146 -8.13 -15.28 -7.57
N ARG A 147 -7.56 -16.13 -8.41
CA ARG A 147 -7.31 -17.54 -8.07
C ARG A 147 -6.12 -18.06 -8.87
N ALA A 148 -4.96 -18.05 -8.25
CA ALA A 148 -3.73 -18.57 -8.82
C ALA A 148 -2.69 -18.83 -7.73
N VAL A 149 -1.74 -19.69 -8.01
CA VAL A 149 -0.50 -19.81 -7.24
C VAL A 149 0.62 -19.23 -8.09
N VAL A 150 1.22 -18.14 -7.63
CA VAL A 150 2.25 -17.42 -8.38
C VAL A 150 3.50 -17.22 -7.54
N LEU A 151 4.65 -17.29 -8.18
CA LEU A 151 5.95 -16.96 -7.60
C LEU A 151 6.52 -15.75 -8.31
N LEU A 152 6.95 -14.77 -7.56
CA LEU A 152 7.67 -13.60 -8.05
C LEU A 152 9.05 -13.54 -7.41
N HIS A 153 10.07 -13.43 -8.23
CA HIS A 153 11.42 -13.08 -7.82
C HIS A 153 11.78 -11.71 -8.39
N ALA A 154 11.97 -10.74 -7.52
CA ALA A 154 12.49 -9.44 -7.88
C ALA A 154 14.01 -9.45 -7.65
N GLY A 155 14.76 -9.43 -8.74
CA GLY A 155 16.22 -9.41 -8.72
C GLY A 155 16.77 -7.99 -8.99
N ASP A 156 18.10 -7.86 -8.92
CA ASP A 156 18.75 -6.57 -9.13
C ASP A 156 18.63 -6.09 -10.58
N ASP A 157 18.76 -6.99 -11.56
CA ASP A 157 18.76 -6.72 -13.00
C ASP A 157 17.50 -7.17 -13.73
N ARG A 158 16.71 -8.07 -13.14
CA ARG A 158 15.50 -8.64 -13.75
C ARG A 158 14.51 -9.11 -12.71
N ASP A 159 13.24 -9.12 -13.10
CA ASP A 159 12.18 -9.79 -12.37
C ASP A 159 11.76 -11.06 -13.11
N ALA A 160 11.42 -12.11 -12.36
CA ALA A 160 10.92 -13.37 -12.87
C ALA A 160 9.60 -13.72 -12.20
N LEU A 161 8.59 -14.10 -12.99
CA LEU A 161 7.27 -14.51 -12.54
C LEU A 161 6.98 -15.92 -13.07
N PHE A 162 6.59 -16.81 -12.18
CA PHE A 162 6.12 -18.14 -12.52
C PHE A 162 4.68 -18.31 -12.06
N ASP A 163 3.78 -18.60 -13.02
CA ASP A 163 2.39 -18.97 -12.74
C ASP A 163 2.34 -20.49 -12.56
N GLU A 164 2.36 -20.93 -11.30
CA GLU A 164 2.40 -22.35 -10.97
C GLU A 164 1.04 -23.01 -11.20
N GLN A 165 -0.04 -22.32 -10.81
CA GLN A 165 -1.41 -22.82 -10.93
C GLN A 165 -2.39 -21.69 -11.21
N GLY A 166 -3.42 -21.98 -11.99
CA GLY A 166 -4.49 -21.05 -12.29
C GLY A 166 -4.15 -20.15 -13.47
N SER A 167 -4.60 -18.91 -13.41
CA SER A 167 -4.28 -17.89 -14.40
C SER A 167 -4.25 -16.52 -13.75
N ALA A 168 -3.37 -15.67 -14.21
CA ALA A 168 -3.18 -14.35 -13.68
C ALA A 168 -2.99 -13.31 -14.79
N THR A 169 -3.33 -12.08 -14.54
CA THR A 169 -3.05 -10.98 -15.45
C THR A 169 -1.62 -10.52 -15.24
N LEU A 170 -0.79 -10.60 -16.30
CA LEU A 170 0.56 -10.07 -16.29
C LEU A 170 0.53 -8.55 -16.28
N LEU A 171 1.30 -7.96 -15.40
CA LEU A 171 1.47 -6.52 -15.25
C LEU A 171 2.90 -6.15 -15.63
N LEU A 172 3.07 -5.20 -16.53
CA LEU A 172 4.37 -4.66 -16.91
C LEU A 172 4.52 -3.26 -16.32
N ARG A 173 5.60 -3.03 -15.59
CA ARG A 173 5.94 -1.71 -15.09
C ARG A 173 6.63 -0.91 -16.19
N GLU A 174 6.15 0.29 -16.42
CA GLU A 174 6.79 1.32 -17.21
C GLU A 174 7.15 2.49 -16.28
N ASP A 175 7.97 3.42 -16.70
CA ASP A 175 8.56 4.46 -15.84
C ASP A 175 7.53 5.20 -14.96
N THR A 176 6.34 5.44 -15.48
CA THR A 176 5.30 6.22 -14.78
C THR A 176 4.00 5.45 -14.53
N ALA A 177 3.87 4.24 -15.07
CA ALA A 177 2.61 3.51 -15.04
C ALA A 177 2.81 2.00 -14.97
N THR A 178 1.75 1.29 -14.62
CA THR A 178 1.66 -0.15 -14.78
C THR A 178 0.73 -0.47 -15.92
N ARG A 179 1.23 -1.14 -16.93
CA ARG A 179 0.44 -1.61 -18.07
C ARG A 179 -0.01 -3.05 -17.83
N THR A 180 -1.28 -3.31 -18.06
CA THR A 180 -1.80 -4.68 -18.16
C THR A 180 -1.44 -5.22 -19.54
N ASP A 181 -0.81 -6.40 -19.61
CA ASP A 181 -0.43 -7.00 -20.87
C ASP A 181 -1.39 -8.13 -21.24
N LYS A 182 -1.21 -9.30 -20.68
CA LYS A 182 -2.01 -10.46 -21.05
C LYS A 182 -2.25 -11.41 -19.89
N LEU A 183 -3.19 -12.31 -20.08
CA LEU A 183 -3.44 -13.38 -19.15
C LEU A 183 -2.32 -14.43 -19.28
N THR A 184 -1.69 -14.77 -18.15
CA THR A 184 -0.79 -15.92 -18.07
C THR A 184 -1.60 -17.21 -17.95
N GLN A 185 -0.96 -18.32 -18.28
CA GLN A 185 -1.53 -19.66 -18.15
C GLN A 185 -0.71 -20.48 -17.15
N PRO A 186 -1.26 -21.56 -16.60
CA PRO A 186 -0.53 -22.44 -15.71
C PRO A 186 0.79 -22.90 -16.35
N ASN A 187 1.83 -22.94 -15.54
CA ASN A 187 3.21 -23.27 -15.92
C ASN A 187 3.93 -22.24 -16.81
N GLN A 188 3.33 -21.08 -17.09
CA GLN A 188 4.04 -20.03 -17.80
C GLN A 188 5.05 -19.33 -16.90
N PHE A 189 6.21 -19.07 -17.49
CA PHE A 189 7.31 -18.37 -16.86
C PHE A 189 7.61 -17.08 -17.64
N CYS A 190 7.63 -15.94 -16.96
CA CYS A 190 7.84 -14.63 -17.54
C CYS A 190 9.08 -14.01 -16.93
N VAL A 191 9.97 -13.46 -17.76
CA VAL A 191 11.15 -12.73 -17.30
C VAL A 191 11.18 -11.37 -17.98
N ARG A 192 11.58 -10.35 -17.23
CA ARG A 192 11.81 -9.01 -17.76
C ARG A 192 13.02 -8.38 -17.10
N ALA A 193 13.98 -7.97 -17.92
CA ALA A 193 15.08 -7.09 -17.54
C ALA A 193 14.69 -5.61 -17.72
N ASP A 194 15.57 -4.70 -17.32
CA ASP A 194 15.34 -3.26 -17.45
C ASP A 194 15.14 -2.86 -18.91
N ARG A 195 14.03 -2.13 -19.17
CA ARG A 195 13.67 -1.57 -20.49
C ARG A 195 13.54 -2.57 -21.63
N GLU A 196 13.59 -3.84 -21.33
CA GLU A 196 13.40 -4.89 -22.30
C GLU A 196 11.92 -5.32 -22.39
N GLY A 197 11.60 -6.03 -23.47
CA GLY A 197 10.33 -6.72 -23.60
C GLY A 197 10.23 -7.86 -22.58
N VAL A 198 9.01 -8.32 -22.31
CA VAL A 198 8.82 -9.53 -21.51
C VAL A 198 9.11 -10.76 -22.35
N GLU A 199 9.97 -11.63 -21.84
CA GLU A 199 10.17 -12.97 -22.38
C GLU A 199 9.20 -13.93 -21.69
N ILE A 200 8.48 -14.73 -22.46
CA ILE A 200 7.52 -15.71 -21.95
C ILE A 200 7.91 -17.10 -22.43
N GLN A 201 8.09 -17.98 -21.45
CA GLN A 201 8.48 -19.39 -21.67
C GLN A 201 7.41 -20.32 -21.09
N GLN A 202 7.35 -21.54 -21.62
CA GLN A 202 6.40 -22.56 -21.16
C GLN A 202 6.84 -23.28 -19.89
N ARG A 203 8.06 -23.03 -19.42
CA ARG A 203 8.64 -23.62 -18.21
C ARG A 203 9.65 -22.67 -17.58
N PRO A 204 9.79 -22.72 -16.25
CA PRO A 204 10.85 -21.98 -15.57
C PRO A 204 12.24 -22.43 -16.05
N SER A 205 13.18 -21.49 -16.09
CA SER A 205 14.57 -21.79 -16.39
C SER A 205 15.21 -22.67 -15.30
N ALA A 206 16.25 -23.41 -15.66
CA ALA A 206 16.99 -24.24 -14.70
C ALA A 206 17.58 -23.38 -13.57
N ASP A 207 18.10 -22.19 -13.89
CA ASP A 207 18.68 -21.26 -12.93
C ASP A 207 17.61 -20.73 -11.94
N PHE A 208 16.40 -20.41 -12.42
CA PHE A 208 15.29 -20.02 -11.54
C PHE A 208 14.93 -21.14 -10.57
N LEU A 209 14.81 -22.37 -11.07
CA LEU A 209 14.48 -23.53 -10.24
C LEU A 209 15.59 -23.85 -9.23
N ALA A 210 16.86 -23.69 -9.61
CA ALA A 210 18.01 -23.90 -8.72
C ALA A 210 18.04 -22.84 -7.60
N ALA A 211 17.69 -21.58 -7.91
CA ALA A 211 17.68 -20.48 -6.96
C ALA A 211 16.40 -20.45 -6.09
N LEU A 212 15.35 -21.19 -6.47
CA LEU A 212 14.07 -21.20 -5.78
C LEU A 212 14.24 -21.67 -4.32
N PRO A 213 13.81 -20.86 -3.32
CA PRO A 213 13.82 -21.27 -1.93
C PRO A 213 13.13 -22.64 -1.73
N THR A 214 13.73 -23.52 -0.96
CA THR A 214 13.20 -24.88 -0.75
C THR A 214 11.76 -24.86 -0.24
N ALA A 215 11.44 -23.93 0.64
CA ALA A 215 10.08 -23.75 1.17
C ALA A 215 9.03 -23.33 0.12
N PHE A 216 9.46 -22.90 -1.06
CA PHE A 216 8.54 -22.52 -2.16
C PHE A 216 8.38 -23.59 -3.23
N ARG A 217 9.10 -24.71 -3.12
CA ARG A 217 8.98 -25.84 -4.05
C ARG A 217 7.66 -26.58 -3.89
N ASP A 218 7.12 -26.56 -2.67
CA ASP A 218 5.83 -27.16 -2.31
C ASP A 218 4.78 -26.07 -2.08
N SER A 219 3.54 -26.48 -1.87
CA SER A 219 2.47 -25.57 -1.45
C SER A 219 2.84 -24.88 -0.15
N LEU A 220 2.43 -23.61 -0.01
CA LEU A 220 2.61 -22.89 1.26
C LEU A 220 1.87 -23.66 2.38
N PRO A 221 2.54 -23.89 3.53
CA PRO A 221 1.91 -24.61 4.61
C PRO A 221 0.76 -23.82 5.21
N GLU A 222 -0.39 -24.47 5.27
CA GLU A 222 -1.56 -23.94 5.95
C GLU A 222 -1.43 -24.24 7.46
N GLN A 223 -1.30 -23.20 8.25
CA GLN A 223 -1.53 -23.35 9.69
C GLN A 223 -2.87 -22.72 10.03
N GLU A 224 -3.78 -23.54 10.52
CA GLU A 224 -4.98 -23.01 11.13
C GLU A 224 -4.59 -22.15 12.33
N MET A 225 -4.64 -20.85 12.13
CA MET A 225 -4.69 -19.94 13.27
C MET A 225 -6.07 -20.11 13.88
N ALA A 226 -6.12 -20.61 15.11
CA ALA A 226 -7.38 -20.71 15.82
C ALA A 226 -8.10 -19.35 15.70
N GLN A 227 -9.29 -19.34 15.11
CA GLN A 227 -10.08 -18.14 14.83
C GLN A 227 -10.36 -17.31 16.10
N SER A 228 -10.12 -17.90 17.26
CA SER A 228 -10.25 -17.29 18.58
C SER A 228 -9.00 -16.59 19.11
N GLN A 229 -7.84 -16.71 18.46
CA GLN A 229 -6.62 -16.06 18.94
C GLN A 229 -6.56 -14.60 18.43
N ARG A 230 -6.59 -13.67 19.38
CA ARG A 230 -6.34 -12.26 19.09
C ARG A 230 -4.93 -12.13 18.52
N PRO A 231 -4.73 -11.44 17.37
CA PRO A 231 -3.41 -11.21 16.83
C PRO A 231 -2.50 -10.53 17.86
N LEU A 232 -1.23 -10.91 17.83
CA LEU A 232 -0.21 -10.27 18.67
C LEU A 232 0.16 -8.90 18.11
N GLU A 233 0.45 -7.98 19.02
CA GLU A 233 1.06 -6.70 18.63
C GLU A 233 2.56 -6.91 18.41
N ALA A 234 3.10 -6.31 17.35
CA ALA A 234 4.52 -6.31 17.08
C ALA A 234 5.26 -5.48 18.15
N ARG A 235 6.39 -5.97 18.64
CA ARG A 235 7.21 -5.24 19.62
C ARG A 235 8.12 -4.24 18.90
N GLN A 236 7.97 -2.95 19.24
CA GLN A 236 8.88 -1.92 18.74
C GLN A 236 10.30 -2.17 19.26
N VAL A 237 11.26 -2.06 18.37
CA VAL A 237 12.70 -2.23 18.67
C VAL A 237 13.41 -0.89 18.73
N ARG A 238 13.15 -0.04 17.74
CA ARG A 238 13.76 1.29 17.61
C ARG A 238 12.99 2.16 16.62
N ASP A 239 13.36 3.40 16.57
CA ASP A 239 12.93 4.29 15.50
C ASP A 239 13.61 3.96 14.17
N VAL A 240 12.96 4.35 13.08
CA VAL A 240 13.50 4.21 11.71
C VAL A 240 14.71 5.12 11.53
N THR A 241 15.77 4.58 10.90
CA THR A 241 16.91 5.32 10.36
C THR A 241 16.73 5.58 8.86
N TYR A 242 17.56 6.44 8.28
CA TYR A 242 17.58 6.64 6.83
C TYR A 242 17.88 5.33 6.06
N ALA A 243 18.85 4.54 6.54
CA ALA A 243 19.23 3.30 5.90
C ALA A 243 18.09 2.28 5.79
N ASP A 244 17.17 2.26 6.77
CA ASP A 244 16.02 1.36 6.75
C ASP A 244 15.02 1.70 5.63
N ILE A 245 14.95 2.95 5.23
CA ILE A 245 13.94 3.41 4.27
C ILE A 245 14.52 3.88 2.94
N GLN A 246 15.82 4.04 2.84
CA GLN A 246 16.50 4.49 1.62
C GLN A 246 16.04 3.74 0.35
N PRO A 247 15.98 2.40 0.32
CA PRO A 247 15.56 1.67 -0.87
C PRO A 247 14.13 1.97 -1.30
N TRP A 248 13.29 2.40 -0.37
CA TRP A 248 11.89 2.72 -0.58
C TRP A 248 11.67 4.16 -1.07
N LEU A 249 12.56 5.08 -0.67
CA LEU A 249 12.44 6.52 -1.00
C LEU A 249 12.66 6.81 -2.49
N THR A 250 13.31 5.92 -3.22
CA THR A 250 13.58 6.03 -4.67
C THR A 250 12.56 5.31 -5.54
N LEU A 251 11.56 4.65 -4.94
CA LEU A 251 10.49 3.98 -5.66
C LEU A 251 9.68 4.97 -6.53
N PRO A 252 8.94 4.47 -7.53
CA PRO A 252 8.01 5.27 -8.30
C PRO A 252 7.05 6.09 -7.42
N ARG A 253 6.71 7.28 -7.87
CA ARG A 253 5.94 8.26 -7.09
C ARG A 253 4.60 7.73 -6.60
N ASP A 254 3.92 6.91 -7.39
CA ASP A 254 2.66 6.28 -7.04
C ASP A 254 2.77 5.37 -5.80
N TRP A 255 3.93 4.72 -5.62
CA TRP A 255 4.16 3.83 -4.46
C TRP A 255 4.64 4.57 -3.21
N ARG A 256 5.41 5.66 -3.39
CA ARG A 256 5.94 6.45 -2.26
C ARG A 256 5.06 7.62 -1.85
N SER A 257 3.86 7.73 -2.44
CA SER A 257 2.89 8.74 -2.04
C SER A 257 2.57 8.61 -0.54
N GLY A 258 2.74 9.69 0.22
CA GLY A 258 2.55 9.68 1.67
C GLY A 258 3.82 9.41 2.50
N PHE A 259 4.97 9.03 1.91
CA PHE A 259 6.21 8.81 2.67
C PHE A 259 6.72 10.07 3.34
N VAL A 260 6.58 11.24 2.71
CA VAL A 260 6.90 12.52 3.34
C VAL A 260 6.09 12.71 4.62
N ALA A 261 4.77 12.55 4.55
CA ALA A 261 3.90 12.69 5.73
C ALA A 261 4.26 11.68 6.82
N ARG A 262 4.63 10.46 6.43
CA ARG A 262 4.99 9.36 7.32
C ARG A 262 6.31 9.60 8.05
N PHE A 263 7.35 10.05 7.35
CA PHE A 263 8.71 10.10 7.89
C PHE A 263 9.20 11.50 8.26
N ARG A 264 8.48 12.59 7.90
CA ARG A 264 8.90 13.96 8.22
C ARG A 264 9.16 14.19 9.71
N GLY A 265 8.45 13.46 10.58
CA GLY A 265 8.67 13.56 12.02
C GLY A 265 10.07 13.13 12.46
N ARG A 266 10.74 12.28 11.67
CA ARG A 266 12.12 11.80 11.91
C ARG A 266 13.18 12.87 11.60
N LEU A 267 12.85 13.92 10.85
CA LEU A 267 13.77 15.04 10.58
C LEU A 267 14.19 15.78 11.85
N LYS A 268 13.51 15.56 12.98
CA LYS A 268 13.94 16.08 14.30
C LYS A 268 15.21 15.36 14.81
N ASP A 269 15.52 14.18 14.31
CA ASP A 269 16.75 13.46 14.59
C ASP A 269 17.86 13.99 13.67
N PRO A 270 18.94 14.59 14.23
CA PRO A 270 19.99 15.20 13.42
C PRO A 270 20.69 14.21 12.46
N ALA A 271 20.87 12.95 12.88
CA ALA A 271 21.50 11.94 12.03
C ALA A 271 20.60 11.56 10.85
N PHE A 272 19.30 11.45 11.08
CA PHE A 272 18.33 11.20 10.02
C PHE A 272 18.26 12.39 9.05
N PHE A 273 18.21 13.61 9.57
CA PHE A 273 18.19 14.83 8.74
C PHE A 273 19.44 14.91 7.86
N ALA A 274 20.63 14.77 8.45
CA ALA A 274 21.90 14.85 7.70
C ALA A 274 21.98 13.78 6.59
N ALA A 275 21.52 12.56 6.86
CA ALA A 275 21.49 11.50 5.86
C ALA A 275 20.49 11.79 4.72
N MET A 276 19.31 12.34 5.02
CA MET A 276 18.33 12.76 4.00
C MET A 276 18.88 13.89 3.13
N ASP A 277 19.52 14.88 3.75
CA ASP A 277 20.11 16.05 3.08
C ASP A 277 21.26 15.64 2.14
N ALA A 278 22.13 14.76 2.58
CA ALA A 278 23.23 14.23 1.78
C ALA A 278 22.78 13.51 0.48
N HIS A 279 21.54 13.00 0.45
CA HIS A 279 20.98 12.29 -0.70
C HIS A 279 19.83 13.03 -1.38
N LEU A 280 19.68 14.32 -1.08
CA LEU A 280 18.53 15.12 -1.51
C LEU A 280 18.33 15.16 -3.03
N SER A 281 19.41 15.08 -3.83
CA SER A 281 19.34 15.02 -5.29
C SER A 281 18.54 13.84 -5.83
N GLN A 282 18.42 12.76 -5.07
CA GLN A 282 17.64 11.55 -5.39
C GLN A 282 16.22 11.60 -4.81
N LEU A 283 15.90 12.61 -4.02
CA LEU A 283 14.69 12.69 -3.19
C LEU A 283 13.86 13.95 -3.52
N PRO A 284 13.34 14.10 -4.77
CA PRO A 284 12.68 15.33 -5.20
C PRO A 284 11.47 15.73 -4.34
N ASP A 285 10.78 14.77 -3.71
CA ASP A 285 9.62 15.06 -2.86
C ASP A 285 10.02 15.71 -1.52
N TRP A 286 11.31 15.70 -1.17
CA TRP A 286 11.83 16.17 0.10
C TRP A 286 12.50 17.55 0.04
N VAL A 287 12.77 18.06 -1.17
CA VAL A 287 13.50 19.32 -1.36
C VAL A 287 12.87 20.47 -0.59
N LEU A 288 11.57 20.70 -0.78
CA LEU A 288 10.85 21.79 -0.11
C LEU A 288 10.61 21.55 1.40
N ILE A 289 10.79 20.32 1.84
CA ILE A 289 10.61 19.96 3.26
C ILE A 289 11.90 20.21 4.04
N LEU A 290 13.07 19.85 3.44
CA LEU A 290 14.37 20.08 4.06
C LEU A 290 14.82 21.53 3.90
N HIS A 291 14.58 22.12 2.75
CA HIS A 291 14.96 23.49 2.41
C HIS A 291 13.73 24.29 1.94
N PRO A 292 12.87 24.73 2.86
CA PRO A 292 11.74 25.57 2.52
C PRO A 292 12.25 26.93 1.96
N PRO A 293 11.58 27.51 0.96
CA PRO A 293 11.92 28.85 0.49
C PRO A 293 11.78 29.83 1.66
N PRO A 294 12.57 30.93 1.65
CA PRO A 294 12.39 31.99 2.63
C PRO A 294 10.93 32.50 2.56
N PRO A 295 10.37 32.91 3.72
CA PRO A 295 9.05 33.53 3.70
C PRO A 295 9.09 34.74 2.73
N PRO A 296 8.00 35.02 2.00
CA PRO A 296 7.92 36.23 1.20
C PRO A 296 8.23 37.41 2.13
N ASP A 297 9.14 38.29 1.71
CA ASP A 297 9.43 39.51 2.45
C ASP A 297 8.08 40.17 2.75
N GLU A 298 7.82 40.44 4.05
CA GLU A 298 6.69 41.27 4.42
C GLU A 298 6.90 42.57 3.63
N GLU A 299 6.04 42.86 2.66
CA GLU A 299 6.05 44.08 1.89
C GLU A 299 6.08 45.22 2.91
N GLU A 300 7.22 45.91 2.98
CA GLU A 300 7.39 47.11 3.84
C GLU A 300 6.23 48.03 3.45
N PRO A 301 5.35 48.39 4.44
CA PRO A 301 4.15 49.12 4.10
C PRO A 301 4.60 50.42 3.38
N PRO A 302 3.97 50.81 2.28
CA PRO A 302 4.39 51.88 1.46
C PRO A 302 4.59 53.16 2.33
N ALA A 303 5.78 53.72 2.26
CA ALA A 303 6.19 54.95 2.97
C ALA A 303 5.43 56.18 2.43
N ALA A 304 4.11 56.12 2.48
CA ALA A 304 3.21 57.20 2.09
C ALA A 304 2.32 57.54 3.27
N GLN A 305 2.80 58.45 4.13
CA GLN A 305 2.01 59.41 4.87
C GLN A 305 2.79 60.02 6.04
N ARG A 306 4.00 60.52 5.78
CA ARG A 306 4.65 61.49 6.67
C ARG A 306 4.90 62.80 5.93
N SER A 307 3.86 63.41 5.45
CA SER A 307 4.00 64.78 4.94
C SER A 307 2.65 65.45 4.87
N ALA A 308 2.08 65.81 5.98
CA ALA A 308 1.08 66.84 6.06
C ALA A 308 0.75 67.18 7.55
N GLU A 309 1.68 67.85 8.24
CA GLU A 309 1.30 68.75 9.35
C GLU A 309 2.51 69.59 9.75
N ALA A 310 2.76 70.60 8.94
CA ALA A 310 3.51 71.76 9.36
C ALA A 310 2.87 72.95 8.69
N THR A 311 1.88 73.54 9.35
CA THR A 311 1.42 74.89 9.00
C THR A 311 1.82 75.82 10.14
N PRO A 312 2.37 77.00 9.79
CA PRO A 312 2.95 77.95 10.75
C PRO A 312 1.91 78.95 11.27
N HIS A 313 2.14 79.45 12.47
CA HIS A 313 1.80 80.77 12.88
C HIS A 313 2.98 81.38 13.61
#